data_5e8fcc60eba31787ee0804c8a6a9ea78
#
_entry.id   5e8fcc60eba31787ee0804c8a6a9ea78
#
_cell.length_a   1.000
_cell.length_b   1.000
_cell.length_c   1.000
_cell.angle_alpha   90.00
_cell.angle_beta   90.00
_cell.angle_gamma   90.00
#
_symmetry.space_group_name_H-M   'P 1'
#
loop_
_entity.id
_entity.type
_entity.pdbx_description
1 polymer ?
#
loop_
_entity_poly.entity_id
_entity_poly.type
_entity_poly.pdbx_seq_one_letter_code
_entity_poly.pdbx_strand_id
1 'polypeptide(L)'
;YAAANMRRLQEQRQALFFRLQDDSASACAQLSACLTLAEQWAGVSQEPVAVPCMEEAVLSFLRSCEVLTSDWKQMLEHAANAPEPENFLAYTPALDQEIRLFTMDMLYRYYLRAAYAETPEAEILPLQMAAFAVCVVLLYSRRLGFHTAEQRLRIWQLFVKEIEYDGDNLEAVSYTHLRAHET
;
A
#
# COMPACT_ATOMS: atom_id res chain seq x y z
N TYR A 1 24.61 4.86 -18.36
CA TYR A 1 23.23 5.33 -18.07
C TYR A 1 22.62 4.60 -16.88
N ALA A 2 22.61 3.26 -16.88
CA ALA A 2 22.04 2.44 -15.78
C ALA A 2 22.70 2.69 -14.41
N ALA A 3 24.01 2.87 -14.36
CA ALA A 3 24.74 3.12 -13.09
C ALA A 3 24.38 4.48 -12.46
N ALA A 4 24.19 5.51 -13.27
CA ALA A 4 23.79 6.84 -12.77
C ALA A 4 22.34 6.82 -12.26
N ASN A 5 21.46 6.13 -12.96
CA ASN A 5 20.07 5.93 -12.54
C ASN A 5 19.99 5.12 -11.23
N MET A 6 20.76 4.06 -11.10
CA MET A 6 20.84 3.26 -9.87
C MET A 6 21.29 4.10 -8.67
N ARG A 7 22.32 4.96 -8.83
CA ARG A 7 22.77 5.83 -7.74
C ARG A 7 21.69 6.81 -7.32
N ARG A 8 21.02 7.44 -8.28
CA ARG A 8 19.89 8.36 -8.01
C ARG A 8 18.79 7.63 -7.21
N LEU A 9 18.40 6.44 -7.63
CA LEU A 9 17.36 5.65 -6.93
C LEU A 9 17.80 5.23 -5.53
N GLN A 10 19.07 4.92 -5.32
CA GLN A 10 19.60 4.62 -3.99
C GLN A 10 19.51 5.83 -3.05
N GLU A 11 19.88 7.02 -3.54
CA GLU A 11 19.77 8.26 -2.78
C GLU A 11 18.32 8.61 -2.46
N GLN A 12 17.43 8.50 -3.43
CA GLN A 12 15.99 8.70 -3.24
C GLN A 12 15.39 7.71 -2.24
N ARG A 13 15.70 6.41 -2.36
CA ARG A 13 15.24 5.40 -1.40
C ARG A 13 15.71 5.70 0.02
N GLN A 14 16.95 6.15 0.17
CA GLN A 14 17.49 6.56 1.47
C GLN A 14 16.72 7.75 2.07
N ALA A 15 16.39 8.73 1.25
CA ALA A 15 15.58 9.87 1.68
C ALA A 15 14.16 9.46 2.12
N LEU A 16 13.53 8.50 1.40
CA LEU A 16 12.24 7.95 1.78
C LEU A 16 12.31 7.16 3.10
N PHE A 17 13.37 6.36 3.32
CA PHE A 17 13.60 5.69 4.60
C PHE A 17 13.74 6.66 5.75
N PHE A 18 14.50 7.71 5.56
CA PHE A 18 14.68 8.76 6.57
C PHE A 18 13.35 9.40 6.97
N ARG A 19 12.51 9.67 5.97
CA ARG A 19 11.18 10.25 6.20
C ARG A 19 10.25 9.30 6.92
N LEU A 20 10.24 8.02 6.57
CA LEU A 20 9.41 7.01 7.23
C LEU A 20 9.84 6.75 8.68
N GLN A 21 11.09 6.99 9.04
CA GLN A 21 11.59 6.86 10.41
C GLN A 21 11.31 8.07 11.30
N ASP A 22 10.91 9.20 10.69
CA ASP A 22 10.54 10.41 11.42
C ASP A 22 9.19 10.20 12.11
N ASP A 23 9.20 10.20 13.45
CA ASP A 23 8.04 10.00 14.32
C ASP A 23 7.28 11.28 14.66
N SER A 24 7.69 12.42 14.11
CA SER A 24 6.99 13.72 14.29
C SER A 24 5.58 13.72 13.67
N ALA A 25 5.28 12.77 12.78
CA ALA A 25 3.97 12.56 12.17
C ALA A 25 3.63 11.07 12.14
N SER A 26 2.34 10.73 11.95
CA SER A 26 1.90 9.34 11.82
C SER A 26 2.52 8.65 10.61
N ALA A 27 2.63 7.32 10.66
CA ALA A 27 3.11 6.53 9.54
C ALA A 27 2.29 6.75 8.26
N CYS A 28 0.96 6.89 8.37
CA CYS A 28 0.10 7.22 7.24
C CYS A 28 0.41 8.58 6.63
N ALA A 29 0.67 9.61 7.47
CA ALA A 29 1.06 10.93 7.01
C ALA A 29 2.44 10.92 6.34
N GLN A 30 3.40 10.17 6.88
CA GLN A 30 4.73 10.01 6.28
C GLN A 30 4.67 9.23 4.96
N LEU A 31 3.84 8.17 4.88
CA LEU A 31 3.62 7.44 3.63
C LEU A 31 3.02 8.34 2.54
N SER A 32 2.02 9.14 2.88
CA SER A 32 1.43 10.13 1.97
C SER A 32 2.47 11.14 1.48
N ALA A 33 3.31 11.64 2.38
CA ALA A 33 4.40 12.55 2.02
C ALA A 33 5.47 11.89 1.14
N CYS A 34 5.78 10.62 1.37
CA CYS A 34 6.68 9.83 0.53
C CYS A 34 6.11 9.65 -0.88
N LEU A 35 4.80 9.37 -1.00
CA LEU A 35 4.12 9.28 -2.30
C LEU A 35 4.25 10.59 -3.08
N THR A 36 3.87 11.71 -2.47
CA THR A 36 3.98 13.03 -3.11
C THR A 36 5.43 13.33 -3.57
N LEU A 37 6.41 12.99 -2.75
CA LEU A 37 7.81 13.20 -3.08
C LEU A 37 8.28 12.32 -4.26
N ALA A 38 7.88 11.04 -4.26
CA ALA A 38 8.21 10.13 -5.35
C ALA A 38 7.54 10.53 -6.67
N GLU A 39 6.29 10.99 -6.63
CA GLU A 39 5.56 11.54 -7.79
C GLU A 39 6.27 12.76 -8.37
N GLN A 40 6.73 13.68 -7.51
CA GLN A 40 7.52 14.84 -7.93
C GLN A 40 8.82 14.43 -8.61
N TRP A 41 9.54 13.46 -8.07
CA TRP A 41 10.79 12.96 -8.66
C TRP A 41 10.60 12.25 -9.99
N ALA A 42 9.48 11.50 -10.10
CA ALA A 42 9.11 10.80 -11.32
C ALA A 42 8.53 11.75 -12.40
N GLY A 43 8.19 12.99 -12.05
CA GLY A 43 7.51 13.92 -12.94
C GLY A 43 6.08 13.52 -13.28
N VAL A 44 5.46 12.73 -12.41
CA VAL A 44 4.06 12.28 -12.53
C VAL A 44 3.22 13.15 -11.61
N SER A 45 2.19 13.79 -12.16
CA SER A 45 1.22 14.53 -11.36
C SER A 45 -0.02 13.67 -11.16
N GLN A 46 -0.34 13.36 -9.92
CA GLN A 46 -1.58 12.68 -9.58
C GLN A 46 -2.44 13.62 -8.73
N GLU A 47 -3.73 13.71 -9.04
CA GLU A 47 -4.65 14.40 -8.16
C GLU A 47 -4.95 13.55 -6.93
N PRO A 48 -5.00 14.15 -5.71
CA PRO A 48 -5.28 13.39 -4.51
C PRO A 48 -6.69 12.79 -4.57
N VAL A 49 -6.79 11.48 -4.46
CA VAL A 49 -8.08 10.77 -4.38
C VAL A 49 -8.69 11.03 -3.01
N ALA A 50 -9.94 11.50 -2.98
CA ALA A 50 -10.67 11.71 -1.75
C ALA A 50 -10.94 10.37 -1.04
N VAL A 51 -10.43 10.22 0.16
CA VAL A 51 -10.43 9.01 1.00
C VAL A 51 -11.82 8.48 1.42
N PRO A 52 -12.93 9.25 1.47
CA PRO A 52 -14.19 8.74 2.05
C PRO A 52 -14.92 7.66 1.25
N CYS A 53 -14.61 7.49 -0.03
CA CYS A 53 -15.28 6.49 -0.89
C CYS A 53 -14.49 5.17 -1.03
N MET A 54 -13.41 4.99 -0.26
CA MET A 54 -12.43 3.95 -0.58
C MET A 54 -12.80 2.54 -0.14
N GLU A 55 -13.61 2.33 0.91
CA GLU A 55 -13.86 0.96 1.40
C GLU A 55 -14.59 0.10 0.39
N GLU A 56 -15.68 0.59 -0.17
CA GLU A 56 -16.42 -0.16 -1.20
C GLU A 56 -15.61 -0.31 -2.48
N ALA A 57 -14.81 0.69 -2.85
CA ALA A 57 -13.91 0.61 -3.98
C ALA A 57 -12.81 -0.43 -3.75
N VAL A 58 -12.21 -0.46 -2.56
CA VAL A 58 -11.21 -1.48 -2.18
C VAL A 58 -11.83 -2.88 -2.19
N LEU A 59 -13.00 -3.07 -1.59
CA LEU A 59 -13.70 -4.35 -1.58
C LEU A 59 -14.08 -4.80 -2.99
N SER A 60 -14.59 -3.91 -3.82
CA SER A 60 -14.92 -4.19 -5.22
C SER A 60 -13.69 -4.61 -6.01
N PHE A 61 -12.58 -3.89 -5.82
CA PHE A 61 -11.31 -4.22 -6.45
C PHE A 61 -10.79 -5.59 -6.00
N LEU A 62 -10.76 -5.86 -4.69
CA LEU A 62 -10.31 -7.14 -4.14
C LEU A 62 -11.15 -8.33 -4.64
N ARG A 63 -12.45 -8.11 -4.87
CA ARG A 63 -13.32 -9.12 -5.48
C ARG A 63 -13.02 -9.37 -6.96
N SER A 64 -12.44 -8.41 -7.66
CA SER A 64 -12.05 -8.55 -9.06
C SER A 64 -10.69 -9.23 -9.25
N CYS A 65 -9.87 -9.28 -8.19
CA CYS A 65 -8.58 -9.95 -8.21
C CYS A 65 -8.74 -11.48 -8.20
N GLU A 66 -7.77 -12.17 -8.76
CA GLU A 66 -7.68 -13.61 -8.62
C GLU A 66 -7.45 -13.98 -7.14
N VAL A 67 -8.17 -14.96 -6.66
CA VAL A 67 -8.09 -15.44 -5.28
C VAL A 67 -7.26 -16.71 -5.22
N LEU A 68 -6.08 -16.63 -4.62
CA LEU A 68 -5.13 -17.74 -4.56
C LEU A 68 -5.35 -18.66 -3.34
N THR A 69 -5.88 -18.14 -2.24
CA THR A 69 -6.06 -18.92 -1.01
C THR A 69 -7.49 -18.86 -0.48
N SER A 70 -7.94 -19.97 0.14
CA SER A 70 -9.25 -20.05 0.79
C SER A 70 -9.37 -19.09 1.98
N ASP A 71 -8.28 -18.86 2.70
CA ASP A 71 -8.25 -17.97 3.86
C ASP A 71 -8.52 -16.52 3.46
N TRP A 72 -7.91 -16.08 2.36
CA TRP A 72 -8.15 -14.74 1.81
C TRP A 72 -9.60 -14.60 1.35
N LYS A 73 -10.11 -15.60 0.64
CA LYS A 73 -11.51 -15.61 0.19
C LYS A 73 -12.48 -15.46 1.36
N GLN A 74 -12.31 -16.26 2.42
CA GLN A 74 -13.15 -16.19 3.60
C GLN A 74 -13.05 -14.82 4.28
N MET A 75 -11.84 -14.27 4.43
CA MET A 75 -11.63 -12.97 5.05
C MET A 75 -12.29 -11.86 4.24
N LEU A 76 -12.17 -11.89 2.91
CA LEU A 76 -12.81 -10.94 2.01
C LEU A 76 -14.33 -11.00 2.08
N GLU A 77 -14.90 -12.21 2.06
CA GLU A 77 -16.35 -12.42 2.17
C GLU A 77 -16.89 -11.96 3.53
N HIS A 78 -16.17 -12.26 4.62
CA HIS A 78 -16.54 -11.79 5.96
C HIS A 78 -16.49 -10.26 6.06
N ALA A 79 -15.42 -9.63 5.58
CA ALA A 79 -15.29 -8.17 5.60
C ALA A 79 -16.37 -7.49 4.76
N ALA A 80 -16.68 -8.05 3.60
CA ALA A 80 -17.66 -7.51 2.69
C ALA A 80 -19.11 -7.61 3.20
N ASN A 81 -19.41 -8.64 4.01
CA ASN A 81 -20.74 -8.89 4.58
C ASN A 81 -20.87 -8.40 6.04
N ALA A 82 -19.78 -7.90 6.63
CA ALA A 82 -19.83 -7.37 7.99
C ALA A 82 -20.71 -6.12 8.05
N PRO A 83 -21.50 -5.95 9.11
CA PRO A 83 -22.26 -4.74 9.34
C PRO A 83 -21.29 -3.56 9.50
N GLU A 84 -21.78 -2.35 9.21
CA GLU A 84 -21.00 -1.13 9.45
C GLU A 84 -20.60 -1.08 10.93
N PRO A 85 -19.31 -1.00 11.25
CA PRO A 85 -18.85 -1.04 12.64
C PRO A 85 -19.26 0.24 13.38
N GLU A 86 -19.75 0.09 14.59
CA GLU A 86 -20.16 1.21 15.45
C GLU A 86 -18.97 2.04 15.96
N ASN A 87 -17.77 1.43 16.01
CA ASN A 87 -16.58 2.03 16.58
C ASN A 87 -15.49 2.24 15.53
N PHE A 88 -14.78 3.37 15.62
CA PHE A 88 -13.58 3.63 14.85
C PHE A 88 -12.44 2.71 15.29
N LEU A 89 -11.64 2.27 14.33
CA LEU A 89 -10.39 1.57 14.63
C LEU A 89 -9.47 2.50 15.42
N ALA A 90 -9.00 2.03 16.58
CA ALA A 90 -7.99 2.77 17.34
C ALA A 90 -6.65 2.72 16.59
N TYR A 91 -6.10 3.89 16.26
CA TYR A 91 -4.77 4.01 15.72
C TYR A 91 -3.74 3.93 16.86
N THR A 92 -3.07 2.80 16.96
CA THR A 92 -2.12 2.51 18.05
C THR A 92 -0.67 2.72 17.62
N PRO A 93 0.27 2.96 18.58
CA PRO A 93 1.70 2.99 18.26
C PRO A 93 2.21 1.71 17.60
N ALA A 94 1.63 0.54 17.93
CA ALA A 94 1.96 -0.73 17.31
C ALA A 94 1.56 -0.75 15.83
N LEU A 95 0.35 -0.31 15.50
CA LEU A 95 -0.11 -0.20 14.12
C LEU A 95 0.72 0.81 13.32
N ASP A 96 1.06 1.95 13.93
CA ASP A 96 1.94 2.95 13.30
C ASP A 96 3.29 2.34 12.92
N GLN A 97 3.90 1.59 13.82
CA GLN A 97 5.17 0.92 13.58
C GLN A 97 5.06 -0.17 12.50
N GLU A 98 3.97 -0.95 12.49
CA GLU A 98 3.70 -1.95 11.45
C GLU A 98 3.63 -1.31 10.06
N ILE A 99 2.95 -0.18 9.91
CA ILE A 99 2.83 0.55 8.66
C ILE A 99 4.20 1.04 8.18
N ARG A 100 5.02 1.59 9.07
CA ARG A 100 6.40 2.04 8.74
C ARG A 100 7.25 0.88 8.24
N LEU A 101 7.27 -0.22 8.98
CA LEU A 101 8.07 -1.40 8.65
C LEU A 101 7.63 -2.03 7.33
N PHE A 102 6.34 -2.16 7.08
CA PHE A 102 5.83 -2.70 5.83
C PHE A 102 6.19 -1.79 4.64
N THR A 103 6.04 -0.48 4.78
CA THR A 103 6.41 0.48 3.73
C THR A 103 7.90 0.45 3.42
N MET A 104 8.74 0.38 4.46
CA MET A 104 10.19 0.27 4.30
C MET A 104 10.60 -1.04 3.61
N ASP A 105 9.92 -2.15 3.93
CA ASP A 105 10.13 -3.44 3.29
C ASP A 105 9.76 -3.40 1.79
N MET A 106 8.63 -2.76 1.43
CA MET A 106 8.26 -2.53 0.03
C MET A 106 9.32 -1.72 -0.72
N LEU A 107 9.79 -0.64 -0.14
CA LEU A 107 10.86 0.18 -0.73
C LEU A 107 12.17 -0.60 -0.87
N TYR A 108 12.52 -1.39 0.13
CA TYR A 108 13.74 -2.20 0.11
C TYR A 108 13.71 -3.21 -1.03
N ARG A 109 12.61 -3.91 -1.22
CA ARG A 109 12.50 -5.00 -2.20
C ARG A 109 12.28 -4.51 -3.63
N TYR A 110 11.57 -3.40 -3.82
CA TYR A 110 11.08 -3.04 -5.15
C TYR A 110 11.63 -1.73 -5.71
N TYR A 111 11.99 -0.76 -4.87
CA TYR A 111 12.30 0.59 -5.37
C TYR A 111 13.44 0.62 -6.39
N LEU A 112 14.50 -0.15 -6.17
CA LEU A 112 15.65 -0.19 -7.08
C LEU A 112 15.36 -0.95 -8.39
N ARG A 113 14.28 -1.71 -8.46
CA ARG A 113 13.86 -2.38 -9.70
C ARG A 113 13.45 -1.39 -10.77
N ALA A 114 13.04 -0.19 -10.38
CA ALA A 114 12.75 0.91 -11.30
C ALA A 114 13.95 1.30 -12.19
N ALA A 115 15.19 0.97 -11.78
CA ALA A 115 16.37 1.18 -12.63
C ALA A 115 16.32 0.41 -13.96
N TYR A 116 15.55 -0.66 -14.00
CA TYR A 116 15.39 -1.55 -15.16
C TYR A 116 14.01 -1.39 -15.83
N ALA A 117 13.14 -0.57 -15.27
CA ALA A 117 11.85 -0.29 -15.84
C ALA A 117 11.95 0.81 -16.90
N GLU A 118 11.06 0.77 -17.87
CA GLU A 118 10.99 1.74 -18.97
C GLU A 118 10.07 2.93 -18.63
N THR A 119 9.39 2.89 -17.48
CA THR A 119 8.39 3.88 -17.09
C THR A 119 8.72 4.56 -15.75
N PRO A 120 8.47 5.88 -15.63
CA PRO A 120 8.66 6.61 -14.38
C PRO A 120 7.77 6.09 -13.24
N GLU A 121 6.62 5.55 -13.57
CA GLU A 121 5.63 5.01 -12.61
C GLU A 121 6.19 3.86 -11.77
N ALA A 122 7.20 3.16 -12.28
CA ALA A 122 7.88 2.09 -11.54
C ALA A 122 8.56 2.59 -10.24
N GLU A 123 8.90 3.86 -10.15
CA GLU A 123 9.47 4.49 -8.94
C GLU A 123 8.40 4.71 -7.86
N ILE A 124 7.15 4.83 -8.26
CA ILE A 124 6.02 5.11 -7.35
C ILE A 124 5.37 3.82 -6.87
N LEU A 125 5.39 2.76 -7.68
CA LEU A 125 4.70 1.49 -7.43
C LEU A 125 4.92 0.92 -6.02
N PRO A 126 6.13 0.86 -5.43
CA PRO A 126 6.31 0.31 -4.09
C PRO A 126 5.54 1.07 -3.01
N LEU A 127 5.42 2.39 -3.16
CA LEU A 127 4.67 3.24 -2.23
C LEU A 127 3.16 3.11 -2.44
N GLN A 128 2.70 2.98 -3.68
CA GLN A 128 1.30 2.70 -4.00
C GLN A 128 0.87 1.34 -3.43
N MET A 129 1.71 0.32 -3.57
CA MET A 129 1.50 -1.00 -2.98
C MET A 129 1.40 -0.93 -1.45
N ALA A 130 2.30 -0.19 -0.80
CA ALA A 130 2.27 0.01 0.63
C ALA A 130 0.99 0.75 1.08
N ALA A 131 0.60 1.82 0.39
CA ALA A 131 -0.61 2.56 0.68
C ALA A 131 -1.88 1.69 0.52
N PHE A 132 -1.93 0.88 -0.54
CA PHE A 132 -3.03 -0.05 -0.76
C PHE A 132 -3.10 -1.13 0.34
N ALA A 133 -1.97 -1.72 0.70
CA ALA A 133 -1.89 -2.69 1.80
C ALA A 133 -2.36 -2.10 3.14
N VAL A 134 -1.98 -0.85 3.43
CA VAL A 134 -2.47 -0.12 4.61
C VAL A 134 -3.99 0.03 4.57
N CYS A 135 -4.57 0.42 3.44
CA CYS A 135 -6.02 0.50 3.29
C CYS A 135 -6.71 -0.85 3.55
N VAL A 136 -6.15 -1.94 3.04
CA VAL A 136 -6.69 -3.30 3.26
C VAL A 136 -6.61 -3.69 4.73
N VAL A 137 -5.47 -3.44 5.39
CA VAL A 137 -5.29 -3.77 6.82
C VAL A 137 -6.25 -2.96 7.69
N LEU A 138 -6.40 -1.67 7.42
CA LEU A 138 -7.33 -0.80 8.16
C LEU A 138 -8.78 -1.22 7.93
N LEU A 139 -9.16 -1.51 6.69
CA LEU A 139 -10.49 -1.98 6.31
C LEU A 139 -10.84 -3.29 7.04
N TYR A 140 -9.97 -4.30 6.94
CA TYR A 140 -10.22 -5.60 7.55
C TYR A 140 -10.18 -5.52 9.08
N SER A 141 -9.26 -4.74 9.65
CA SER A 141 -9.21 -4.54 11.09
C SER A 141 -10.50 -3.89 11.60
N ARG A 142 -11.02 -2.90 10.89
CA ARG A 142 -12.27 -2.23 11.23
C ARG A 142 -13.49 -3.15 11.05
N ARG A 143 -13.63 -3.77 9.89
CA ARG A 143 -14.78 -4.61 9.55
C ARG A 143 -14.84 -5.92 10.34
N LEU A 144 -13.69 -6.51 10.65
CA LEU A 144 -13.60 -7.79 11.36
C LEU A 144 -13.30 -7.64 12.85
N GLY A 145 -13.13 -6.41 13.35
CA GLY A 145 -12.83 -6.16 14.75
C GLY A 145 -11.44 -6.66 15.18
N PHE A 146 -10.48 -6.67 14.28
CA PHE A 146 -9.11 -7.13 14.58
C PHE A 146 -8.32 -6.03 15.29
N HIS A 147 -7.99 -6.29 16.55
CA HIS A 147 -7.33 -5.31 17.42
C HIS A 147 -5.91 -5.71 17.85
N THR A 148 -5.54 -6.99 17.68
CA THR A 148 -4.22 -7.47 18.08
C THR A 148 -3.23 -7.42 16.92
N ALA A 149 -1.94 -7.29 17.27
CA ALA A 149 -0.84 -7.34 16.29
C ALA A 149 -0.82 -8.67 15.53
N GLU A 150 -1.14 -9.79 16.20
CA GLU A 150 -1.20 -11.11 15.57
C GLU A 150 -2.30 -11.19 14.48
N GLN A 151 -3.48 -10.67 14.76
CA GLN A 151 -4.58 -10.60 13.79
C GLN A 151 -4.20 -9.74 12.58
N ARG A 152 -3.59 -8.58 12.79
CA ARG A 152 -3.13 -7.71 11.71
C ARG A 152 -1.99 -8.33 10.92
N LEU A 153 -1.05 -9.02 11.58
CA LEU A 153 0.03 -9.75 10.91
C LEU A 153 -0.51 -10.77 9.90
N ARG A 154 -1.61 -11.45 10.25
CA ARG A 154 -2.29 -12.36 9.33
C ARG A 154 -2.77 -11.65 8.07
N ILE A 155 -3.31 -10.44 8.19
CA ILE A 155 -3.75 -9.64 7.02
C ILE A 155 -2.53 -9.26 6.17
N TRP A 156 -1.45 -8.76 6.78
CA TRP A 156 -0.22 -8.42 6.05
C TRP A 156 0.33 -9.61 5.26
N GLN A 157 0.38 -10.78 5.88
CA GLN A 157 0.87 -12.01 5.24
C GLN A 157 -0.01 -12.46 4.07
N LEU A 158 -1.32 -12.41 4.24
CA LEU A 158 -2.26 -12.77 3.19
C LEU A 158 -2.20 -11.76 2.03
N PHE A 159 -2.11 -10.47 2.32
CA PHE A 159 -1.92 -9.44 1.30
C PHE A 159 -0.68 -9.72 0.43
N VAL A 160 0.45 -10.01 1.05
CA VAL A 160 1.69 -10.35 0.34
C VAL A 160 1.48 -11.56 -0.58
N LYS A 161 0.82 -12.60 -0.08
CA LYS A 161 0.54 -13.80 -0.87
C LYS A 161 -0.39 -13.56 -2.06
N GLU A 162 -1.48 -12.82 -1.83
CA GLU A 162 -2.57 -12.69 -2.80
C GLU A 162 -2.31 -11.60 -3.82
N ILE A 163 -1.63 -10.54 -3.44
CA ILE A 163 -1.46 -9.35 -4.29
C ILE A 163 -0.02 -9.23 -4.78
N GLU A 164 0.94 -9.31 -3.87
CA GLU A 164 2.33 -9.02 -4.22
C GLU A 164 2.98 -10.13 -5.05
N TYR A 165 2.68 -11.40 -4.72
CA TYR A 165 3.26 -12.54 -5.44
C TYR A 165 2.47 -12.97 -6.68
N ASP A 166 1.31 -12.39 -6.92
CA ASP A 166 0.55 -12.59 -8.13
C ASP A 166 0.79 -11.45 -9.13
N GLY A 167 1.34 -11.77 -10.30
CA GLY A 167 1.70 -10.75 -11.30
C GLY A 167 0.49 -9.99 -11.83
N ASP A 168 -0.62 -10.66 -12.04
CA ASP A 168 -1.84 -10.07 -12.58
C ASP A 168 -2.52 -9.18 -11.54
N ASN A 169 -2.56 -9.63 -10.28
CA ASN A 169 -3.07 -8.82 -9.17
C ASN A 169 -2.17 -7.60 -8.89
N LEU A 170 -0.86 -7.77 -8.97
CA LEU A 170 0.10 -6.66 -8.81
C LEU A 170 -0.06 -5.62 -9.92
N GLU A 171 -0.21 -6.06 -11.16
CA GLU A 171 -0.47 -5.19 -12.31
C GLU A 171 -1.80 -4.46 -12.14
N ALA A 172 -2.85 -5.16 -11.71
CA ALA A 172 -4.16 -4.56 -11.45
C ALA A 172 -4.10 -3.46 -10.37
N VAL A 173 -3.33 -3.63 -9.30
CA VAL A 173 -3.13 -2.58 -8.28
C VAL A 173 -2.48 -1.34 -8.90
N SER A 174 -1.44 -1.51 -9.72
CA SER A 174 -0.77 -0.38 -10.37
C SER A 174 -1.71 0.39 -11.31
N TYR A 175 -2.53 -0.32 -12.08
CA TYR A 175 -3.53 0.30 -12.97
C TYR A 175 -4.66 1.00 -12.24
N THR A 176 -5.09 0.52 -11.08
CA THR A 176 -6.19 1.13 -10.32
C THR A 176 -5.81 2.51 -9.82
N HIS A 177 -4.58 2.69 -9.39
CA HIS A 177 -4.06 4.00 -9.02
C HIS A 177 -3.92 4.95 -10.21
N LEU A 178 -3.62 4.44 -11.41
CA LEU A 178 -3.48 5.24 -12.62
C LEU A 178 -4.85 5.66 -13.21
N ARG A 179 -5.89 4.80 -13.13
CA ARG A 179 -7.20 5.07 -13.73
C ARG A 179 -8.16 5.88 -12.87
N ALA A 180 -7.95 5.99 -11.58
CA ALA A 180 -8.71 6.93 -10.73
C ALA A 180 -8.56 8.39 -11.19
N HIS A 181 -7.67 8.64 -12.15
CA HIS A 181 -7.36 9.96 -12.71
C HIS A 181 -7.88 10.21 -14.14
N GLU A 182 -8.50 9.22 -14.80
CA GLU A 182 -9.01 9.35 -16.17
C GLU A 182 -10.54 9.57 -16.25
N THR A 183 -11.24 9.65 -15.13
CA THR A 183 -12.68 9.97 -15.04
C THR A 183 -12.95 11.16 -14.16
#